data_102194bfa44d08816894794efa55d635
#
_entry.id   102194bfa44d08816894794efa55d635
#
_cell.length_a   1.000
_cell.length_b   1.000
_cell.length_c   1.000
_cell.angle_alpha   90.00
_cell.angle_beta   90.00
_cell.angle_gamma   90.00
#
_symmetry.space_group_name_H-M   'P 1'
#
loop_
_entity.id
_entity.type
_entity.pdbx_description
1 polymer ?
#
loop_
_entity_poly.entity_id
_entity_poly.type
_entity_poly.pdbx_seq_one_letter_code
_entity_poly.pdbx_strand_id
1 'polypeptide(L)'
;VFGAMTSFVAMFADQIKYLSALNTAGQSVRNAIVQINKAMIMDGTFDKANLIISKGGLQKVAGESGSASSGKITITWNKPTATNFTANAKLIAVMVQSATGLVEVAEADATAETLTGSMTFEDGTVDAYVYFLDKRGSNKVASVSDYISVTVS
;
A
#
# COMPACT_ATOMS: atom_id res chain seq x y z
N VAL A 1 19.54 -9.00 2.48
CA VAL A 1 18.64 -7.89 2.15
C VAL A 1 17.62 -8.30 1.11
N PHE A 2 18.07 -8.93 0.03
CA PHE A 2 17.14 -9.39 -1.01
C PHE A 2 16.10 -10.35 -0.44
N GLY A 3 16.54 -11.31 0.40
CA GLY A 3 15.62 -12.25 1.04
C GLY A 3 14.62 -11.57 1.96
N ALA A 4 15.06 -10.57 2.74
CA ALA A 4 14.18 -9.84 3.65
C ALA A 4 13.11 -9.05 2.90
N MET A 5 13.50 -8.35 1.83
CA MET A 5 12.54 -7.62 0.99
C MET A 5 11.55 -8.58 0.33
N THR A 6 12.05 -9.65 -0.28
CA THR A 6 11.20 -10.61 -1.00
C THR A 6 10.22 -11.27 -0.04
N SER A 7 10.65 -11.64 1.16
CA SER A 7 9.80 -12.25 2.17
C SER A 7 8.71 -11.28 2.65
N PHE A 8 9.08 -10.03 2.87
CA PHE A 8 8.12 -9.02 3.29
C PHE A 8 7.08 -8.76 2.19
N VAL A 9 7.51 -8.56 0.96
CA VAL A 9 6.62 -8.32 -0.19
C VAL A 9 5.72 -9.53 -0.43
N ALA A 10 6.24 -10.75 -0.25
CA ALA A 10 5.46 -11.98 -0.42
C ALA A 10 4.27 -12.06 0.55
N MET A 11 4.32 -11.38 1.70
CA MET A 11 3.23 -11.40 2.66
C MET A 11 1.93 -10.82 2.09
N PHE A 12 2.00 -9.85 1.17
CA PHE A 12 0.81 -9.14 0.71
C PHE A 12 0.64 -9.12 -0.82
N ALA A 13 1.67 -9.45 -1.60
CA ALA A 13 1.68 -9.18 -3.04
C ALA A 13 0.52 -9.86 -3.78
N ASP A 14 0.19 -11.12 -3.44
CA ASP A 14 -0.90 -11.82 -4.10
C ASP A 14 -2.26 -11.19 -3.82
N GLN A 15 -2.40 -10.53 -2.68
CA GLN A 15 -3.66 -9.88 -2.30
C GLN A 15 -3.91 -8.59 -3.09
N ILE A 16 -2.87 -8.01 -3.70
CA ILE A 16 -3.00 -6.77 -4.47
C ILE A 16 -2.82 -6.98 -5.98
N LYS A 17 -2.80 -8.22 -6.45
CA LYS A 17 -2.52 -8.47 -7.88
C LYS A 17 -3.55 -7.82 -8.82
N TYR A 18 -4.80 -7.64 -8.37
CA TYR A 18 -5.84 -6.94 -9.14
C TYR A 18 -6.00 -5.48 -8.74
N LEU A 19 -5.22 -5.01 -7.77
CA LEU A 19 -5.25 -3.64 -7.25
C LEU A 19 -3.95 -2.91 -7.53
N SER A 20 -3.26 -3.27 -8.61
CA SER A 20 -1.97 -2.70 -8.97
C SER A 20 -1.98 -2.23 -10.41
N ALA A 21 -1.35 -1.09 -10.66
CA ALA A 21 -1.08 -0.58 -12.01
C ALA A 21 0.38 -0.81 -12.43
N LEU A 22 1.14 -1.60 -11.66
CA LEU A 22 2.52 -1.93 -12.02
C LEU A 22 2.56 -2.79 -13.27
N ASN A 23 3.60 -2.60 -14.07
CA ASN A 23 3.84 -3.43 -15.25
C ASN A 23 4.27 -4.82 -14.80
N THR A 24 3.40 -5.81 -15.05
CA THR A 24 3.65 -7.20 -14.68
C THR A 24 3.89 -8.09 -15.91
N ALA A 25 4.22 -7.51 -17.05
CA ALA A 25 4.41 -8.28 -18.30
C ALA A 25 5.37 -9.45 -18.07
N GLY A 26 4.83 -10.67 -18.07
CA GLY A 26 5.59 -11.90 -17.88
C GLY A 26 6.08 -12.15 -16.45
N GLN A 27 5.63 -11.40 -15.46
CA GLN A 27 6.06 -11.59 -14.07
C GLN A 27 4.93 -11.38 -13.07
N SER A 28 5.13 -11.82 -11.83
CA SER A 28 4.19 -11.61 -10.72
C SER A 28 4.24 -10.18 -10.21
N VAL A 29 3.20 -9.75 -9.48
CA VAL A 29 3.20 -8.46 -8.79
C VAL A 29 4.35 -8.40 -7.77
N ARG A 30 4.63 -9.51 -7.06
CA ARG A 30 5.77 -9.59 -6.15
C ARG A 30 7.07 -9.22 -6.85
N ASN A 31 7.34 -9.83 -8.00
CA ASN A 31 8.56 -9.54 -8.76
C ASN A 31 8.57 -8.09 -9.27
N ALA A 32 7.42 -7.56 -9.69
CA ALA A 32 7.32 -6.17 -10.12
C ALA A 32 7.65 -5.21 -8.99
N ILE A 33 7.16 -5.47 -7.77
CA ILE A 33 7.47 -4.63 -6.60
C ILE A 33 8.96 -4.71 -6.26
N VAL A 34 9.54 -5.91 -6.24
CA VAL A 34 10.98 -6.08 -5.99
C VAL A 34 11.79 -5.31 -7.04
N GLN A 35 11.38 -5.37 -8.30
CA GLN A 35 12.07 -4.69 -9.39
C GLN A 35 12.13 -3.17 -9.20
N ILE A 36 11.03 -2.54 -8.81
CA ILE A 36 11.00 -1.08 -8.64
C ILE A 36 11.75 -0.63 -7.37
N ASN A 37 12.09 -1.55 -6.49
CA ASN A 37 12.85 -1.27 -5.26
C ASN A 37 14.28 -1.82 -5.33
N LYS A 38 14.77 -2.17 -6.52
CA LYS A 38 16.09 -2.82 -6.67
C LYS A 38 17.25 -1.98 -6.12
N ALA A 39 17.11 -0.66 -6.07
CA ALA A 39 18.16 0.19 -5.50
C ALA A 39 18.43 -0.14 -4.03
N MET A 40 17.41 -0.48 -3.25
CA MET A 40 17.59 -0.93 -1.87
C MET A 40 18.41 -2.22 -1.80
N ILE A 41 18.17 -3.14 -2.74
CA ILE A 41 18.91 -4.41 -2.81
C ILE A 41 20.39 -4.13 -3.10
N MET A 42 20.65 -3.23 -4.04
CA MET A 42 22.01 -2.86 -4.43
C MET A 42 22.77 -2.17 -3.29
N ASP A 43 22.07 -1.37 -2.50
CA ASP A 43 22.65 -0.68 -1.34
C ASP A 43 22.84 -1.61 -0.14
N GLY A 44 22.32 -2.83 -0.21
CA GLY A 44 22.41 -3.79 0.88
C GLY A 44 21.50 -3.47 2.07
N THR A 45 20.51 -2.60 1.90
CA THR A 45 19.63 -2.15 2.99
C THR A 45 18.17 -2.34 2.61
N PHE A 46 17.40 -3.02 3.46
CA PHE A 46 15.94 -3.06 3.33
C PHE A 46 15.31 -2.17 4.39
N ASP A 47 14.62 -1.13 3.95
CA ASP A 47 13.91 -0.20 4.81
C ASP A 47 12.43 -0.18 4.42
N LYS A 48 11.58 -0.68 5.31
CA LYS A 48 10.13 -0.74 5.09
C LYS A 48 9.53 0.64 4.83
N ALA A 49 10.04 1.67 5.49
CA ALA A 49 9.54 3.04 5.34
C ALA A 49 9.78 3.61 3.94
N ASN A 50 10.77 3.09 3.22
CA ASN A 50 11.12 3.55 1.88
C ASN A 50 10.66 2.60 0.77
N LEU A 51 10.04 1.48 1.14
CA LEU A 51 9.52 0.53 0.15
C LEU A 51 8.36 1.16 -0.62
N ILE A 52 8.42 1.06 -1.94
CA ILE A 52 7.37 1.53 -2.85
C ILE A 52 6.63 0.31 -3.38
N ILE A 53 5.31 0.27 -3.22
CA ILE A 53 4.50 -0.85 -3.72
C ILE A 53 3.58 -0.44 -4.86
N SER A 54 3.53 0.84 -5.20
CA SER A 54 2.73 1.38 -6.29
C SER A 54 3.46 2.55 -6.93
N LYS A 55 3.35 2.67 -8.25
CA LYS A 55 3.87 3.81 -9.03
C LYS A 55 2.84 4.24 -10.06
N GLY A 56 2.91 5.49 -10.44
CA GLY A 56 2.05 6.05 -11.48
C GLY A 56 1.96 7.56 -11.40
N GLY A 57 1.19 8.12 -12.31
CA GLY A 57 1.07 9.57 -12.48
C GLY A 57 -0.08 10.22 -11.75
N LEU A 58 -0.90 9.47 -11.01
CA LEU A 58 -1.94 10.09 -10.20
C LEU A 58 -1.33 10.89 -9.04
N GLN A 59 -2.04 11.92 -8.60
CA GLN A 59 -1.66 12.68 -7.41
C GLN A 59 -1.43 11.72 -6.23
N LYS A 60 -0.32 11.90 -5.51
CA LYS A 60 -0.03 11.11 -4.32
C LYS A 60 -1.06 11.37 -3.23
N VAL A 61 -1.25 10.38 -2.38
CA VAL A 61 -1.99 10.56 -1.13
C VAL A 61 -1.28 11.63 -0.30
N ALA A 62 -2.03 12.53 0.30
CA ALA A 62 -1.49 13.61 1.11
C ALA A 62 -2.27 13.71 2.41
N GLY A 63 -1.61 14.22 3.47
CA GLY A 63 -2.23 14.37 4.78
C GLY A 63 -2.60 13.05 5.44
N GLU A 64 -1.96 11.95 5.00
CA GLU A 64 -2.28 10.62 5.51
C GLU A 64 -1.80 10.45 6.94
N SER A 65 -2.64 9.79 7.74
CA SER A 65 -2.27 9.35 9.07
C SER A 65 -3.00 8.07 9.44
N GLY A 66 -2.45 7.33 10.39
CA GLY A 66 -3.03 6.09 10.87
C GLY A 66 -3.13 6.07 12.38
N SER A 67 -4.18 5.44 12.88
CA SER A 67 -4.39 5.22 14.30
C SER A 67 -4.98 3.84 14.52
N ALA A 68 -4.90 3.36 15.76
CA ALA A 68 -5.45 2.06 16.12
C ALA A 68 -6.38 2.20 17.32
N SER A 69 -7.48 1.45 17.29
CA SER A 69 -8.41 1.36 18.41
C SER A 69 -8.94 -0.08 18.47
N SER A 70 -8.74 -0.73 19.60
CA SER A 70 -9.13 -2.14 19.82
C SER A 70 -8.54 -3.06 18.74
N GLY A 71 -7.32 -2.79 18.33
CA GLY A 71 -6.59 -3.56 17.33
C GLY A 71 -6.96 -3.26 15.88
N LYS A 72 -7.98 -2.46 15.64
CA LYS A 72 -8.38 -2.08 14.29
C LYS A 72 -7.71 -0.76 13.88
N ILE A 73 -7.30 -0.68 12.62
CA ILE A 73 -6.57 0.47 12.11
C ILE A 73 -7.50 1.35 11.29
N THR A 74 -7.44 2.65 11.56
CA THR A 74 -8.12 3.68 10.77
C THR A 74 -7.06 4.52 10.07
N ILE A 75 -7.21 4.66 8.76
CA ILE A 75 -6.38 5.53 7.91
C ILE A 75 -7.24 6.74 7.53
N THR A 76 -6.68 7.93 7.63
CA THR A 76 -7.30 9.16 7.14
C THR A 76 -6.37 9.84 6.15
N TRP A 77 -6.94 10.58 5.22
CA TRP A 77 -6.17 11.29 4.19
C TRP A 77 -6.98 12.48 3.67
N ASN A 78 -6.31 13.36 2.93
CA ASN A 78 -6.97 14.48 2.28
C ASN A 78 -7.60 14.03 0.96
N LYS A 79 -8.81 14.47 0.70
CA LYS A 79 -9.48 14.29 -0.59
C LYS A 79 -8.55 14.77 -1.71
N PRO A 80 -8.36 13.99 -2.80
CA PRO A 80 -7.52 14.45 -3.91
C PRO A 80 -8.09 15.72 -4.55
N THR A 81 -7.21 16.62 -4.94
CA THR A 81 -7.56 17.90 -5.56
C THR A 81 -7.40 17.88 -7.09
N ALA A 82 -6.62 16.93 -7.62
CA ALA A 82 -6.40 16.82 -9.06
C ALA A 82 -7.72 16.44 -9.77
N THR A 83 -7.86 16.94 -11.01
CA THR A 83 -9.09 16.76 -11.79
C THR A 83 -9.09 15.47 -12.62
N ASN A 84 -7.97 14.73 -12.65
CA ASN A 84 -7.85 13.52 -13.47
C ASN A 84 -8.27 12.24 -12.75
N PHE A 85 -8.96 12.34 -11.63
CA PHE A 85 -9.57 11.20 -10.95
C PHE A 85 -10.98 10.97 -11.50
N THR A 86 -11.35 9.71 -11.70
CA THR A 86 -12.72 9.34 -12.04
C THR A 86 -13.50 8.97 -10.78
N ALA A 87 -14.81 8.74 -10.93
CA ALA A 87 -15.65 8.28 -9.82
C ALA A 87 -15.26 6.87 -9.33
N ASN A 88 -14.45 6.13 -10.10
CA ASN A 88 -13.99 4.79 -9.74
C ASN A 88 -12.72 4.81 -8.90
N ALA A 89 -12.13 5.96 -8.64
CA ALA A 89 -10.88 6.05 -7.90
C ALA A 89 -11.05 5.59 -6.46
N LYS A 90 -10.13 4.74 -6.00
CA LYS A 90 -10.11 4.18 -4.65
C LYS A 90 -8.82 4.56 -3.95
N LEU A 91 -8.88 4.66 -2.64
CA LEU A 91 -7.69 4.54 -1.80
C LEU A 91 -7.51 3.07 -1.46
N ILE A 92 -6.30 2.57 -1.68
CA ILE A 92 -5.91 1.21 -1.30
C ILE A 92 -4.97 1.32 -0.12
N ALA A 93 -5.25 0.56 0.94
CA ALA A 93 -4.39 0.47 2.12
C ALA A 93 -3.95 -0.97 2.31
N VAL A 94 -2.64 -1.18 2.32
CA VAL A 94 -2.02 -2.48 2.57
C VAL A 94 -1.38 -2.41 3.95
N MET A 95 -1.88 -3.20 4.90
CA MET A 95 -1.46 -3.16 6.29
C MET A 95 -0.82 -4.50 6.65
N VAL A 96 0.45 -4.45 7.07
CA VAL A 96 1.26 -5.65 7.30
C VAL A 96 1.84 -5.60 8.70
N GLN A 97 1.58 -6.65 9.48
CA GLN A 97 2.21 -6.84 10.79
C GLN A 97 3.19 -7.99 10.69
N SER A 98 4.47 -7.67 10.45
CA SER A 98 5.48 -8.70 10.20
C SER A 98 5.68 -9.63 11.39
N ALA A 99 5.57 -9.11 12.62
CA ALA A 99 5.79 -9.90 13.82
C ALA A 99 4.78 -11.05 13.96
N THR A 100 3.58 -10.91 13.40
CA THR A 100 2.51 -11.90 13.55
C THR A 100 2.13 -12.57 12.24
N GLY A 101 2.53 -12.01 11.11
CA GLY A 101 2.10 -12.47 9.79
C GLY A 101 0.71 -12.00 9.37
N LEU A 102 0.07 -11.13 10.16
CA LEU A 102 -1.26 -10.62 9.83
C LEU A 102 -1.18 -9.56 8.73
N VAL A 103 -2.07 -9.65 7.75
CA VAL A 103 -2.12 -8.72 6.61
C VAL A 103 -3.58 -8.38 6.31
N GLU A 104 -3.84 -7.12 6.08
CA GLU A 104 -5.14 -6.69 5.56
C GLU A 104 -4.94 -5.75 4.39
N VAL A 105 -5.68 -5.98 3.31
CA VAL A 105 -5.80 -5.04 2.19
C VAL A 105 -7.22 -4.52 2.21
N ALA A 106 -7.37 -3.21 2.35
CA ALA A 106 -8.66 -2.56 2.44
C ALA A 106 -8.75 -1.43 1.41
N GLU A 107 -9.97 -1.09 1.02
CA GLU A 107 -10.18 -0.01 0.06
C GLU A 107 -11.40 0.84 0.44
N ALA A 108 -11.37 2.08 0.01
CA ALA A 108 -12.48 3.02 0.15
C ALA A 108 -12.44 3.98 -1.04
N ASP A 109 -13.54 4.70 -1.28
CA ASP A 109 -13.53 5.74 -2.30
C ASP A 109 -12.43 6.76 -2.00
N ALA A 110 -11.74 7.23 -3.03
CA ALA A 110 -10.66 8.21 -2.88
C ALA A 110 -11.14 9.47 -2.16
N THR A 111 -12.41 9.82 -2.29
CA THR A 111 -13.01 11.00 -1.68
C THR A 111 -13.58 10.76 -0.28
N ALA A 112 -13.50 9.54 0.25
CA ALA A 112 -14.07 9.22 1.56
C ALA A 112 -13.29 9.82 2.73
N GLU A 113 -11.99 10.04 2.57
CA GLU A 113 -11.08 10.64 3.53
C GLU A 113 -10.84 9.82 4.80
N THR A 114 -11.52 8.69 4.96
CA THR A 114 -11.32 7.78 6.10
C THR A 114 -11.63 6.34 5.69
N LEU A 115 -10.87 5.42 6.27
CA LEU A 115 -11.03 3.98 6.06
C LEU A 115 -10.66 3.26 7.36
N THR A 116 -11.56 2.43 7.87
CA THR A 116 -11.27 1.57 9.02
C THR A 116 -11.23 0.13 8.56
N GLY A 117 -10.15 -0.57 8.85
CA GLY A 117 -10.00 -1.98 8.54
C GLY A 117 -10.86 -2.86 9.43
N SER A 118 -11.07 -4.10 9.02
CA SER A 118 -11.86 -5.08 9.76
C SER A 118 -11.01 -6.05 10.57
N MET A 119 -9.72 -6.21 10.22
CA MET A 119 -8.82 -7.11 10.92
C MET A 119 -8.45 -6.54 12.28
N THR A 120 -8.36 -7.42 13.28
CA THR A 120 -7.81 -7.07 14.60
C THR A 120 -6.35 -7.48 14.64
N PHE A 121 -5.48 -6.48 14.66
CA PHE A 121 -4.04 -6.69 14.79
C PHE A 121 -3.66 -6.86 16.25
N GLU A 122 -2.53 -7.55 16.49
CA GLU A 122 -1.94 -7.68 17.82
C GLU A 122 -1.23 -6.39 18.22
N ASP A 123 -0.87 -6.28 19.51
CA ASP A 123 -0.04 -5.17 19.97
C ASP A 123 1.30 -5.15 19.21
N GLY A 124 1.73 -3.98 18.82
CA GLY A 124 2.98 -3.79 18.09
C GLY A 124 2.81 -2.94 16.85
N THR A 125 3.87 -2.90 16.05
CA THR A 125 3.90 -2.07 14.84
C THR A 125 3.19 -2.74 13.68
N VAL A 126 2.38 -1.97 12.97
CA VAL A 126 1.82 -2.33 11.66
C VAL A 126 2.38 -1.36 10.63
N ASP A 127 2.92 -1.91 9.55
CA ASP A 127 3.41 -1.13 8.41
C ASP A 127 2.28 -0.98 7.41
N ALA A 128 1.91 0.26 7.08
CA ALA A 128 0.82 0.53 6.14
C ALA A 128 1.35 1.27 4.92
N TYR A 129 0.87 0.87 3.76
CA TYR A 129 1.18 1.50 2.47
C TYR A 129 -0.13 1.91 1.83
N VAL A 130 -0.22 3.18 1.42
CA VAL A 130 -1.45 3.73 0.85
C VAL A 130 -1.15 4.33 -0.52
N TYR A 131 -2.08 4.13 -1.44
CA TYR A 131 -2.01 4.73 -2.77
C TYR A 131 -3.40 4.84 -3.38
N PHE A 132 -3.54 5.77 -4.31
CA PHE A 132 -4.75 5.85 -5.12
C PHE A 132 -4.66 4.92 -6.31
N LEU A 133 -5.78 4.29 -6.63
CA LEU A 133 -5.93 3.44 -7.80
C LEU A 133 -7.23 3.80 -8.50
N ASP A 134 -7.14 4.05 -9.80
CA ASP A 134 -8.30 4.42 -10.62
C ASP A 134 -8.42 3.40 -11.75
N LYS A 135 -9.47 2.59 -11.72
CA LYS A 135 -9.75 1.60 -12.76
C LYS A 135 -10.57 2.26 -13.86
N ARG A 136 -9.99 2.37 -15.05
CA ARG A 136 -10.58 3.02 -16.22
C ARG A 136 -10.79 1.99 -17.31
N GLY A 137 -11.92 1.27 -17.25
CA GLY A 137 -12.16 0.15 -18.14
C GLY A 137 -11.13 -0.95 -17.92
N SER A 138 -10.38 -1.32 -18.95
CA SER A 138 -9.29 -2.30 -18.84
C SER A 138 -7.98 -1.72 -18.31
N ASN A 139 -7.88 -0.39 -18.23
CA ASN A 139 -6.68 0.30 -17.75
C ASN A 139 -6.80 0.61 -16.27
N LYS A 140 -5.64 0.57 -15.59
CA LYS A 140 -5.51 1.02 -14.22
C LYS A 140 -4.42 2.08 -14.17
N VAL A 141 -4.69 3.18 -13.50
CA VAL A 141 -3.69 4.18 -13.18
C VAL A 141 -3.61 4.35 -11.68
N ALA A 142 -2.43 4.62 -11.17
CA ALA A 142 -2.19 4.67 -9.74
C ALA A 142 -1.26 5.82 -9.38
N SER A 143 -1.19 6.12 -8.09
CA SER A 143 -0.21 7.02 -7.51
C SER A 143 0.98 6.23 -6.99
N VAL A 144 2.09 6.94 -6.72
CA VAL A 144 3.18 6.37 -5.93
C VAL A 144 2.67 6.15 -4.52
N SER A 145 3.01 5.00 -3.92
CA SER A 145 2.58 4.68 -2.55
C SER A 145 3.32 5.51 -1.51
N ASP A 146 2.66 5.74 -0.37
CA ASP A 146 3.23 6.34 0.81
C ASP A 146 3.17 5.36 1.97
N TYR A 147 4.07 5.56 2.95
CA TYR A 147 4.21 4.69 4.11
C TYR A 147 3.68 5.37 5.37
N ILE A 148 2.98 4.57 6.18
CA ILE A 148 2.50 4.99 7.50
C ILE A 148 2.89 3.88 8.49
N SER A 149 3.51 4.26 9.60
CA SER A 149 3.74 3.34 10.72
C SER A 149 2.64 3.55 11.76
N VAL A 150 1.95 2.46 12.12
CA VAL A 150 0.87 2.51 13.11
C VAL A 150 1.27 1.60 14.28
N THR A 151 1.13 2.11 15.49
CA THR A 151 1.35 1.31 16.70
C THR A 151 0.01 0.88 17.29
N VAL A 152 -0.14 -0.42 17.47
CA VAL A 152 -1.31 -1.03 18.12
C VAL A 152 -0.96 -1.33 19.56
N SER A 153 -1.83 -0.93 20.46
CA SER A 153 -1.59 -1.13 21.90
C SER A 153 -2.88 -1.48 22.63
#